data_f97dd49321ac0cd13a5265f215b27a87
#
_entry.id   f97dd49321ac0cd13a5265f215b27a87
#
_cell.length_a   1.000
_cell.length_b   1.000
_cell.length_c   1.000
_cell.angle_alpha   90.00
_cell.angle_beta   90.00
_cell.angle_gamma   90.00
#
_symmetry.space_group_name_H-M   'P 1'
#
loop_
_entity.id
_entity.type
_entity.pdbx_description
1 polymer ?
#
loop_
_entity_poly.entity_id
_entity_poly.type
_entity_poly.pdbx_seq_one_letter_code
_entity_poly.pdbx_strand_id
1 'polypeptide(L)' 'MKRTRKSEIPEVVRQLGIRIKDIIDSNQLKQREVAHDAEMDVENLRKYIKGSQEMKISTLFKIAQSLKINPSDLIKDL' A
#
# COMPACT_ATOMS: atom_id res chain seq x y z
N MET A 1 -4.21 -21.81 -21.39
CA MET A 1 -4.30 -21.19 -20.09
C MET A 1 -4.10 -19.68 -20.19
N LYS A 2 -4.84 -19.00 -19.39
CA LYS A 2 -4.82 -17.57 -19.47
C LYS A 2 -3.74 -16.98 -18.59
N ARG A 3 -2.99 -16.06 -19.14
CA ARG A 3 -1.98 -15.37 -18.36
C ARG A 3 -2.57 -14.14 -17.69
N THR A 4 -2.06 -13.84 -16.51
CA THR A 4 -2.42 -12.63 -15.83
C THR A 4 -1.88 -11.43 -16.60
N ARG A 5 -2.72 -10.44 -16.79
CA ARG A 5 -2.31 -9.20 -17.41
C ARG A 5 -2.35 -8.10 -16.37
N LYS A 6 -1.80 -6.93 -16.71
CA LYS A 6 -1.80 -5.82 -15.79
C LYS A 6 -3.21 -5.49 -15.33
N SER A 7 -4.17 -5.57 -16.25
CA SER A 7 -5.55 -5.26 -15.91
C SER A 7 -6.17 -6.31 -15.01
N GLU A 8 -5.45 -7.39 -14.75
CA GLU A 8 -5.98 -8.48 -13.93
C GLU A 8 -5.37 -8.53 -12.55
N ILE A 9 -4.88 -7.39 -12.07
CA ILE A 9 -4.39 -7.31 -10.71
C ILE A 9 -5.56 -7.60 -9.76
N PRO A 10 -5.36 -8.48 -8.78
CA PRO A 10 -6.45 -8.83 -7.87
C PRO A 10 -7.03 -7.62 -7.18
N GLU A 11 -8.34 -7.66 -6.95
CA GLU A 11 -9.05 -6.56 -6.33
C GLU A 11 -8.50 -6.23 -4.95
N VAL A 12 -7.99 -7.23 -4.23
CA VAL A 12 -7.46 -6.99 -2.89
C VAL A 12 -6.28 -6.01 -2.94
N VAL A 13 -5.54 -5.97 -4.05
CA VAL A 13 -4.44 -5.03 -4.19
C VAL A 13 -4.97 -3.60 -4.24
N ARG A 14 -6.05 -3.39 -4.98
CA ARG A 14 -6.67 -2.07 -5.04
C ARG A 14 -7.22 -1.65 -3.68
N GLN A 15 -7.86 -2.59 -3.00
CA GLN A 15 -8.44 -2.29 -1.69
C GLN A 15 -7.37 -1.97 -0.66
N LEU A 16 -6.24 -2.67 -0.73
CA LEU A 16 -5.13 -2.35 0.15
C LEU A 16 -4.63 -0.93 -0.10
N GLY A 17 -4.51 -0.57 -1.37
CA GLY A 17 -4.07 0.79 -1.71
C GLY A 17 -5.02 1.85 -1.17
N ILE A 18 -6.32 1.61 -1.30
CA ILE A 18 -7.32 2.53 -0.77
C ILE A 18 -7.18 2.67 0.74
N ARG A 19 -6.98 1.55 1.42
CA ARG A 19 -6.83 1.58 2.88
C ARG A 19 -5.60 2.38 3.30
N ILE A 20 -4.49 2.16 2.61
CA ILE A 20 -3.27 2.91 2.92
C ILE A 20 -3.53 4.40 2.76
N LYS A 21 -4.15 4.79 1.66
CA LYS A 21 -4.44 6.19 1.42
C LYS A 21 -5.37 6.77 2.48
N ASP A 22 -6.38 6.00 2.87
CA ASP A 22 -7.32 6.46 3.89
C ASP A 22 -6.60 6.71 5.22
N ILE A 23 -5.69 5.83 5.60
CA ILE A 23 -4.95 6.00 6.85
C ILE A 23 -4.07 7.24 6.77
N ILE A 24 -3.38 7.42 5.65
CA ILE A 24 -2.53 8.59 5.46
C ILE A 24 -3.36 9.86 5.57
N ASP A 25 -4.49 9.90 4.89
CA ASP A 25 -5.33 11.09 4.88
C ASP A 25 -5.99 11.33 6.24
N SER A 26 -6.47 10.26 6.88
CA SER A 26 -7.14 10.38 8.16
C SER A 26 -6.21 10.90 9.25
N ASN A 27 -4.93 10.55 9.16
CA ASN A 27 -3.95 10.97 10.15
C ASN A 27 -3.19 12.21 9.70
N GLN A 28 -3.60 12.79 8.58
CA GLN A 28 -3.00 14.03 8.08
C GLN A 28 -1.51 13.88 7.83
N LEU A 29 -1.13 12.69 7.38
CA LEU A 29 0.25 12.41 7.04
C LEU A 29 0.52 12.84 5.61
N LYS A 30 1.82 12.93 5.28
CA LYS A 30 2.22 13.24 3.92
C LYS A 30 2.77 11.98 3.27
N GLN A 31 2.34 11.71 2.04
CA GLN A 31 2.78 10.52 1.34
C GLN A 31 4.31 10.47 1.24
N ARG A 32 4.92 11.62 1.04
CA ARG A 32 6.37 11.65 0.92
C ARG A 32 7.06 11.21 2.21
N GLU A 33 6.51 11.62 3.34
CA GLU A 33 7.09 11.24 4.63
C GLU A 33 6.88 9.76 4.91
N VAL A 34 5.69 9.26 4.58
CA VAL A 34 5.42 7.84 4.75
C VAL A 34 6.36 7.01 3.90
N ALA A 35 6.56 7.41 2.65
CA ALA A 35 7.48 6.71 1.76
C ALA A 35 8.90 6.72 2.31
N HIS A 36 9.34 7.89 2.77
CA HIS A 36 10.68 8.01 3.33
C HIS A 36 10.85 7.08 4.52
N ASP A 37 9.89 7.07 5.43
CA ASP A 37 9.98 6.22 6.62
C ASP A 37 9.91 4.74 6.25
N ALA A 38 9.26 4.42 5.16
CA ALA A 38 9.18 3.03 4.68
C ALA A 38 10.35 2.68 3.75
N GLU A 39 11.30 3.60 3.61
CA GLU A 39 12.50 3.37 2.81
C GLU A 39 12.20 3.10 1.35
N MET A 40 11.29 3.88 0.78
CA MET A 40 10.94 3.74 -0.63
C MET A 40 10.70 5.09 -1.25
N ASP A 41 10.71 5.13 -2.58
CA ASP A 41 10.37 6.33 -3.31
C ASP A 41 8.89 6.62 -3.20
N VAL A 42 8.53 7.89 -3.15
CA VAL A 42 7.13 8.28 -3.09
C VAL A 42 6.38 7.81 -4.34
N GLU A 43 7.06 7.71 -5.48
CA GLU A 43 6.41 7.21 -6.68
C GLU A 43 6.01 5.76 -6.53
N ASN A 44 6.83 4.96 -5.86
CA ASN A 44 6.47 3.57 -5.60
C ASN A 44 5.28 3.49 -4.66
N LEU A 45 5.28 4.32 -3.62
CA LEU A 45 4.15 4.34 -2.71
C LEU A 45 2.86 4.70 -3.45
N ARG A 46 2.94 5.65 -4.36
CA ARG A 46 1.77 6.05 -5.13
C ARG A 46 1.25 4.94 -6.02
N LYS A 47 2.14 4.13 -6.57
CA LYS A 47 1.70 2.98 -7.36
C LYS A 47 0.92 1.99 -6.51
N TYR A 48 1.38 1.76 -5.28
CA TYR A 48 0.68 0.88 -4.36
C TYR A 48 -0.69 1.47 -4.01
N ILE A 49 -0.73 2.76 -3.73
CA ILE A 49 -1.98 3.43 -3.38
C ILE A 49 -3.00 3.34 -4.53
N LYS A 50 -2.52 3.46 -5.75
CA LYS A 50 -3.41 3.34 -6.92
C LYS A 50 -3.85 1.91 -7.17
N GLY A 51 -3.19 0.94 -6.55
CA GLY A 51 -3.49 -0.45 -6.81
C GLY A 51 -2.98 -0.93 -8.15
N SER A 52 -1.99 -0.25 -8.71
CA SER A 52 -1.44 -0.63 -9.99
C SER A 52 -0.26 -1.59 -9.88
N GLN A 53 0.16 -1.91 -8.67
CA GLN A 53 1.30 -2.78 -8.46
C GLN A 53 1.16 -3.51 -7.14
N GLU A 54 1.42 -4.81 -7.16
CA GLU A 54 1.43 -5.59 -5.94
C GLU A 54 2.70 -5.31 -5.17
N MET A 55 2.61 -5.40 -3.85
CA MET A 55 3.77 -5.18 -3.02
C MET A 55 4.22 -6.47 -2.36
N LYS A 56 5.50 -6.53 -2.08
CA LYS A 56 6.05 -7.65 -1.33
C LYS A 56 5.58 -7.58 0.11
N ILE A 57 5.58 -8.74 0.77
CA ILE A 57 5.23 -8.78 2.18
C ILE A 57 6.13 -7.86 2.99
N SER A 58 7.42 -7.84 2.68
CA SER A 58 8.34 -6.97 3.41
C SER A 58 7.97 -5.50 3.24
N THR A 59 7.50 -5.13 2.05
CA THR A 59 7.06 -3.76 1.80
C THR A 59 5.82 -3.43 2.64
N LEU A 60 4.90 -4.39 2.71
CA LEU A 60 3.69 -4.22 3.52
C LEU A 60 4.07 -3.91 4.98
N PHE A 61 5.01 -4.67 5.52
CA PHE A 61 5.45 -4.45 6.89
C PHE A 61 6.10 -3.09 7.07
N LYS A 62 6.91 -2.67 6.10
CA LYS A 62 7.54 -1.36 6.18
C LYS A 62 6.51 -0.23 6.18
N ILE A 63 5.50 -0.35 5.33
CA ILE A 63 4.45 0.66 5.27
C ILE A 63 3.67 0.69 6.58
N ALA A 64 3.30 -0.48 7.11
CA ALA A 64 2.60 -0.54 8.38
C ALA A 64 3.41 0.13 9.47
N GLN A 65 4.70 -0.14 9.51
CA GLN A 65 5.57 0.45 10.52
C GLN A 65 5.63 1.97 10.37
N SER A 66 5.71 2.45 9.13
CA SER A 66 5.76 3.90 8.90
C SER A 66 4.45 4.57 9.28
N LEU A 67 3.35 3.85 9.20
CA LEU A 67 2.04 4.34 9.61
C LEU A 67 1.78 4.12 11.09
N LYS A 68 2.70 3.43 11.77
CA LYS A 68 2.62 3.16 13.21
C LYS A 68 1.41 2.32 13.56
N ILE A 69 1.11 1.35 12.72
CA ILE A 69 0.04 0.40 12.95
C ILE A 69 0.57 -1.01 12.74
N ASN A 70 -0.19 -1.99 13.21
CA ASN A 70 0.16 -3.38 12.96
C ASN A 70 -0.15 -3.74 11.51
N PRO A 71 0.67 -4.61 10.89
CA PRO A 71 0.35 -5.07 9.54
C PRO A 71 -1.06 -5.67 9.44
N SER A 72 -1.54 -6.32 10.51
CA SER A 72 -2.88 -6.88 10.48
C SER A 72 -3.95 -5.82 10.29
N ASP A 73 -3.70 -4.59 10.75
CA ASP A 73 -4.65 -3.51 10.58
C ASP A 73 -4.74 -3.08 9.12
N LEU A 74 -3.67 -3.28 8.37
CA LEU A 74 -3.68 -2.94 6.95
C LEU A 74 -4.49 -3.92 6.12
N ILE A 75 -4.52 -5.18 6.51
CA ILE A 75 -5.13 -6.21 5.69
C ILE A 75 -6.42 -6.77 6.27
N LYS A 76 -6.83 -6.26 7.42
CA LYS A 76 -8.03 -6.74 8.08
C LYS A 76 -9.25 -6.55 7.17
N ASP A 77 -10.01 -7.61 7.00
CA ASP A 77 -11.26 -7.58 6.23
C ASP A 77 -11.07 -7.23 4.74
N LEU A 78 -9.90 -7.43 4.20
CA LEU A 78 -9.70 -7.24 2.77
C LEU A 78 -10.19 -8.43 1.94
#